data_ace83f35788beda0fb60041b7c072016
#
_entry.id   ace83f35788beda0fb60041b7c072016
#
_cell.length_a   1.000
_cell.length_b   1.000
_cell.length_c   1.000
_cell.angle_alpha   90.00
_cell.angle_beta   90.00
_cell.angle_gamma   90.00
#
_symmetry.space_group_name_H-M   'P 1'
#
loop_
_entity.id
_entity.type
_entity.pdbx_description
1 polymer ?
#
loop_
_entity_poly.entity_id
_entity_poly.type
_entity_poly.pdbx_seq_one_letter_code
_entity_poly.pdbx_strand_id
1 'polypeptide(L)'
;LDSDASELPLGYKQWLSLACAVMHNPPVLFLDEPTSGVDVITRREFWNHIVSLARKGVTVLITTHFMDEAEFCDRISLFYRGRTIATGTPAELKNETGARTLEEAFVNIILQQGEQTA
;
A
#
# COMPACT_ATOMS: atom_id res chain seq x y z
N LEU A 1 -9.06 25.56 12.16
CA LEU A 1 -9.16 24.99 10.83
C LEU A 1 -10.40 25.52 10.13
N ASP A 2 -10.28 26.75 9.71
CA ASP A 2 -11.42 27.43 9.12
C ASP A 2 -11.58 27.14 7.63
N SER A 3 -10.59 26.54 7.01
CA SER A 3 -10.71 26.23 5.61
C SER A 3 -11.60 25.01 5.43
N ASP A 4 -12.45 25.10 4.44
CA ASP A 4 -13.27 23.98 4.05
C ASP A 4 -12.35 22.86 3.55
N ALA A 5 -12.41 21.68 4.17
CA ALA A 5 -11.57 20.56 3.80
C ALA A 5 -11.76 20.15 2.34
N SER A 6 -12.93 20.43 1.76
CA SER A 6 -13.19 20.12 0.36
C SER A 6 -12.38 20.97 -0.61
N GLU A 7 -11.85 22.10 -0.16
CA GLU A 7 -11.03 22.98 -0.98
C GLU A 7 -9.55 22.63 -0.96
N LEU A 8 -9.13 21.75 -0.05
CA LEU A 8 -7.73 21.36 0.06
C LEU A 8 -7.34 20.36 -1.02
N PRO A 9 -6.09 20.41 -1.52
CA PRO A 9 -5.60 19.38 -2.41
C PRO A 9 -5.70 18.00 -1.79
N LEU A 10 -5.85 16.98 -2.61
CA LEU A 10 -6.03 15.61 -2.13
C LEU A 10 -4.89 15.17 -1.20
N GLY A 11 -3.65 15.55 -1.49
CA GLY A 11 -2.51 15.22 -0.64
C GLY A 11 -2.67 15.72 0.78
N TYR A 12 -3.17 16.94 0.95
CA TYR A 12 -3.40 17.50 2.27
C TYR A 12 -4.53 16.79 3.00
N LYS A 13 -5.57 16.37 2.26
CA LYS A 13 -6.66 15.62 2.86
C LYS A 13 -6.15 14.28 3.41
N GLN A 14 -5.27 13.62 2.68
CA GLN A 14 -4.68 12.36 3.13
C GLN A 14 -3.83 12.57 4.38
N TRP A 15 -3.02 13.64 4.41
CA TRP A 15 -2.23 14.00 5.60
C TRP A 15 -3.10 14.27 6.80
N LEU A 16 -4.22 15.01 6.63
CA LEU A 16 -5.14 15.29 7.71
C LEU A 16 -5.77 14.01 8.26
N SER A 17 -6.18 13.11 7.37
CA SER A 17 -6.75 11.84 7.79
C SER A 17 -5.75 11.03 8.61
N LEU A 18 -4.50 10.98 8.16
CA LEU A 18 -3.45 10.26 8.86
C LEU A 18 -3.15 10.89 10.21
N ALA A 19 -3.06 12.22 10.28
CA ALA A 19 -2.80 12.92 11.52
C ALA A 19 -3.91 12.68 12.55
N CYS A 20 -5.17 12.70 12.11
CA CYS A 20 -6.30 12.41 13.00
C CYS A 20 -6.24 10.99 13.52
N ALA A 21 -5.92 10.02 12.67
CA ALA A 21 -5.79 8.62 13.08
C ALA A 21 -4.69 8.44 14.13
N VAL A 22 -3.55 9.08 13.92
CA VAL A 22 -2.41 8.98 14.84
C VAL A 22 -2.72 9.59 16.21
N MET A 23 -3.50 10.68 16.23
CA MET A 23 -3.87 11.34 17.49
C MET A 23 -4.69 10.44 18.41
N HIS A 24 -5.39 9.47 17.84
CA HIS A 24 -6.19 8.53 18.63
C HIS A 24 -5.42 7.29 19.06
N ASN A 25 -4.15 7.18 18.67
CA ASN A 25 -3.28 6.04 18.99
C ASN A 25 -3.95 4.69 18.77
N PRO A 26 -4.50 4.42 17.57
CA PRO A 26 -5.16 3.14 17.34
C PRO A 26 -4.14 2.00 17.33
N PRO A 27 -4.51 0.80 17.80
CA PRO A 27 -3.62 -0.36 17.69
C PRO A 27 -3.40 -0.79 16.23
N VAL A 28 -4.37 -0.52 15.38
CA VAL A 28 -4.29 -0.81 13.95
C VAL A 28 -4.77 0.40 13.17
N LEU A 29 -3.98 0.83 12.21
CA LEU A 29 -4.35 1.91 11.31
C LEU A 29 -4.70 1.30 9.96
N PHE A 30 -5.91 1.56 9.48
CA PHE A 30 -6.39 1.06 8.18
C PHE A 30 -6.48 2.22 7.19
N LEU A 31 -5.84 2.06 6.03
CA LEU A 31 -5.84 3.07 4.99
C LEU A 31 -6.19 2.42 3.64
N ASP A 32 -7.23 2.94 3.01
CA ASP A 32 -7.70 2.42 1.72
C ASP A 32 -7.26 3.34 0.60
N GLU A 33 -6.34 2.85 -0.24
CA GLU A 33 -5.76 3.59 -1.36
C GLU A 33 -5.38 5.03 -1.00
N PRO A 34 -4.58 5.24 0.05
CA PRO A 34 -4.39 6.56 0.63
C PRO A 34 -3.67 7.55 -0.27
N THR A 35 -2.95 7.09 -1.28
CA THR A 35 -2.17 7.97 -2.18
C THR A 35 -2.75 8.06 -3.57
N SER A 36 -3.97 7.55 -3.78
CA SER A 36 -4.63 7.64 -5.08
C SER A 36 -4.87 9.11 -5.46
N GLY A 37 -4.40 9.52 -6.64
CA GLY A 37 -4.54 10.90 -7.11
C GLY A 37 -3.55 11.89 -6.53
N VAL A 38 -2.59 11.43 -5.75
CA VAL A 38 -1.56 12.27 -5.10
C VAL A 38 -0.30 12.30 -5.96
N ASP A 39 0.39 13.43 -6.00
CA ASP A 39 1.62 13.57 -6.78
C ASP A 39 2.77 12.72 -6.19
N VAL A 40 3.80 12.51 -6.98
CA VAL A 40 4.91 11.61 -6.62
C VAL A 40 5.65 12.05 -5.36
N ILE A 41 5.90 13.34 -5.22
CA ILE A 41 6.65 13.85 -4.06
C ILE A 41 5.85 13.69 -2.78
N THR A 42 4.57 14.05 -2.81
CA THR A 42 3.68 13.91 -1.66
C THR A 42 3.48 12.43 -1.29
N ARG A 43 3.40 11.54 -2.29
CA ARG A 43 3.32 10.10 -2.05
C ARG A 43 4.53 9.60 -1.30
N ARG A 44 5.73 10.04 -1.70
CA ARG A 44 6.97 9.62 -1.05
C ARG A 44 7.01 10.08 0.41
N GLU A 45 6.63 11.31 0.68
CA GLU A 45 6.55 11.84 2.04
C GLU A 45 5.57 11.07 2.90
N PHE A 46 4.42 10.76 2.33
CA PHE A 46 3.38 9.95 2.99
C PHE A 46 3.93 8.59 3.38
N TRP A 47 4.59 7.90 2.47
CA TRP A 47 5.14 6.57 2.74
C TRP A 47 6.28 6.61 3.76
N ASN A 48 7.11 7.63 3.74
CA ASN A 48 8.13 7.81 4.77
C ASN A 48 7.50 7.90 6.15
N HIS A 49 6.39 8.61 6.25
CA HIS A 49 5.66 8.76 7.50
C HIS A 49 5.05 7.44 7.94
N ILE A 50 4.47 6.69 7.03
CA ILE A 50 3.88 5.38 7.31
C ILE A 50 4.94 4.40 7.82
N VAL A 51 6.09 4.35 7.17
CA VAL A 51 7.19 3.48 7.60
C VAL A 51 7.65 3.86 9.02
N SER A 52 7.72 5.15 9.30
CA SER A 52 8.08 5.65 10.63
C SER A 52 7.08 5.18 11.69
N LEU A 53 5.78 5.24 11.40
CA LEU A 53 4.75 4.76 12.32
C LEU A 53 4.87 3.27 12.58
N ALA A 54 5.12 2.49 11.54
CA ALA A 54 5.27 1.05 11.67
C ALA A 54 6.47 0.70 12.56
N ARG A 55 7.56 1.45 12.46
CA ARG A 55 8.73 1.26 13.30
C ARG A 55 8.45 1.57 14.76
N LYS A 56 7.48 2.43 15.04
CA LYS A 56 7.07 2.78 16.40
C LYS A 56 6.10 1.76 17.01
N GLY A 57 5.78 0.72 16.28
CA GLY A 57 4.92 -0.34 16.77
C GLY A 57 3.46 -0.26 16.32
N VAL A 58 3.12 0.69 15.46
CA VAL A 58 1.77 0.78 14.92
C VAL A 58 1.61 -0.25 13.81
N THR A 59 0.55 -1.06 13.88
CA THR A 59 0.22 -1.97 12.79
C THR A 59 -0.56 -1.19 11.74
N VAL A 60 -0.03 -1.15 10.52
CA VAL A 60 -0.65 -0.39 9.43
C VAL A 60 -1.10 -1.36 8.34
N LEU A 61 -2.38 -1.33 8.02
CA LEU A 61 -2.94 -2.13 6.93
C LEU A 61 -3.34 -1.18 5.81
N ILE A 62 -2.76 -1.38 4.64
CA ILE A 62 -2.95 -0.48 3.50
C ILE A 62 -3.43 -1.28 2.30
N THR A 63 -4.46 -0.78 1.62
CA THR A 63 -4.82 -1.28 0.30
C THR A 63 -4.27 -0.33 -0.75
N THR A 64 -3.71 -0.88 -1.82
CA THR A 64 -3.20 -0.06 -2.92
C THR A 64 -3.16 -0.88 -4.20
N HIS A 65 -3.29 -0.21 -5.34
CA HIS A 65 -3.08 -0.83 -6.64
C HIS A 65 -1.73 -0.42 -7.24
N PHE A 66 -0.93 0.33 -6.49
CA PHE A 66 0.41 0.75 -6.93
C PHE A 66 1.43 -0.27 -6.44
N MET A 67 1.94 -1.10 -7.35
CA MET A 67 2.88 -2.16 -7.00
C MET A 67 4.21 -1.61 -6.46
N ASP A 68 4.62 -0.43 -6.91
CA ASP A 68 5.83 0.21 -6.40
C ASP A 68 5.69 0.58 -4.92
N GLU A 69 4.48 0.91 -4.47
CA GLU A 69 4.24 1.20 -3.05
C GLU A 69 4.29 -0.06 -2.20
N ALA A 70 3.85 -1.18 -2.75
CA ALA A 70 3.86 -2.45 -2.04
C ALA A 70 5.28 -2.87 -1.66
N GLU A 71 6.30 -2.38 -2.36
CA GLU A 71 7.70 -2.67 -2.04
C GLU A 71 8.11 -2.14 -0.66
N PHE A 72 7.39 -1.14 -0.13
CA PHE A 72 7.68 -0.58 1.19
C PHE A 72 7.05 -1.37 2.34
N CYS A 73 6.20 -2.33 2.04
CA CYS A 73 5.47 -3.08 3.04
C CYS A 73 6.28 -4.29 3.54
N ASP A 74 6.08 -4.65 4.81
CA ASP A 74 6.73 -5.84 5.38
C ASP A 74 6.14 -7.12 4.82
N ARG A 75 4.82 -7.15 4.66
CA ARG A 75 4.11 -8.28 4.08
C ARG A 75 3.03 -7.76 3.17
N ILE A 76 2.79 -8.48 2.09
CA ILE A 76 1.75 -8.13 1.13
C ILE A 76 0.91 -9.34 0.78
N SER A 77 -0.34 -9.07 0.42
CA SER A 77 -1.23 -10.06 -0.17
C SER A 77 -1.70 -9.53 -1.50
N LEU A 78 -1.52 -10.32 -2.54
CA LEU A 78 -1.94 -9.95 -3.89
C LEU A 78 -3.30 -10.53 -4.19
N PHE A 79 -4.20 -9.68 -4.67
CA PHE A 79 -5.58 -10.07 -4.99
C PHE A 79 -5.83 -9.95 -6.49
N TYR A 80 -6.54 -10.91 -7.04
CA TYR A 80 -6.93 -10.89 -8.44
C TYR A 80 -8.27 -11.59 -8.58
N ARG A 81 -9.23 -10.89 -9.17
CA ARG A 81 -10.60 -11.41 -9.40
C ARG A 81 -11.24 -11.93 -8.13
N GLY A 82 -11.11 -11.16 -7.04
CA GLY A 82 -11.74 -11.49 -5.76
C GLY A 82 -11.06 -12.60 -4.97
N ARG A 83 -9.86 -13.01 -5.37
CA ARG A 83 -9.11 -14.07 -4.68
C ARG A 83 -7.73 -13.59 -4.27
N THR A 84 -7.25 -14.09 -3.14
CA THR A 84 -5.86 -13.91 -2.76
C THR A 84 -5.03 -14.90 -3.58
N ILE A 85 -4.12 -14.39 -4.40
CA ILE A 85 -3.31 -15.24 -5.28
C ILE A 85 -1.91 -15.47 -4.75
N ALA A 86 -1.43 -14.62 -3.84
CA ALA A 86 -0.11 -14.80 -3.22
C ALA A 86 -0.03 -13.96 -1.96
N THR A 87 0.72 -14.44 -0.98
CA THR A 87 0.97 -13.72 0.27
C THR A 87 2.40 -13.97 0.70
N GLY A 88 3.10 -12.93 1.16
CA GLY A 88 4.46 -13.05 1.64
C GLY A 88 5.14 -11.70 1.71
N THR A 89 6.45 -11.72 1.95
CA THR A 89 7.24 -10.50 1.88
C THR A 89 7.51 -10.15 0.42
N PRO A 90 7.79 -8.88 0.10
CA PRO A 90 8.17 -8.53 -1.27
C PRO A 90 9.33 -9.37 -1.80
N ALA A 91 10.34 -9.62 -0.97
CA ALA A 91 11.49 -10.42 -1.38
C ALA A 91 11.11 -11.85 -1.70
N GLU A 92 10.27 -12.47 -0.86
CA GLU A 92 9.81 -13.85 -1.09
C GLU A 92 9.07 -13.98 -2.41
N LEU A 93 8.16 -13.05 -2.68
CA LEU A 93 7.34 -13.11 -3.91
C LEU A 93 8.18 -12.90 -5.16
N LYS A 94 9.16 -12.00 -5.09
CA LYS A 94 10.07 -11.78 -6.22
C LYS A 94 10.96 -13.00 -6.45
N ASN A 95 11.46 -13.62 -5.40
CA ASN A 95 12.32 -14.80 -5.52
C ASN A 95 11.56 -16.00 -6.05
N GLU A 96 10.34 -16.23 -5.58
CA GLU A 96 9.52 -17.37 -6.01
C GLU A 96 9.16 -17.31 -7.49
N THR A 97 9.02 -16.09 -8.02
CA THR A 97 8.61 -15.90 -9.41
C THR A 97 9.77 -15.57 -10.35
N GLY A 98 10.98 -15.36 -9.80
CA GLY A 98 12.12 -14.93 -10.58
C GLY A 98 11.99 -13.49 -11.07
N ALA A 99 11.14 -12.70 -10.47
CA ALA A 99 10.88 -11.34 -10.88
C ALA A 99 11.82 -10.34 -10.20
N ARG A 100 12.03 -9.20 -10.85
CA ARG A 100 12.84 -8.11 -10.29
C ARG A 100 12.01 -7.12 -9.52
N THR A 101 10.73 -6.99 -9.86
CA THR A 101 9.80 -6.08 -9.23
C THR A 101 8.54 -6.84 -8.81
N LEU A 102 7.78 -6.25 -7.89
CA LEU A 102 6.50 -6.84 -7.50
C LEU A 102 5.49 -6.82 -8.63
N GLU A 103 5.57 -5.83 -9.52
CA GLU A 103 4.70 -5.79 -10.68
C GLU A 103 4.94 -7.00 -11.58
N GLU A 104 6.20 -7.32 -11.87
CA GLU A 104 6.54 -8.52 -12.62
C GLU A 104 6.09 -9.79 -11.90
N ALA A 105 6.31 -9.85 -10.59
CA ALA A 105 5.88 -10.99 -9.79
C ALA A 105 4.38 -11.21 -9.89
N PHE A 106 3.61 -10.13 -9.80
CA PHE A 106 2.15 -10.18 -9.90
C PHE A 106 1.71 -10.69 -11.27
N VAL A 107 2.31 -10.16 -12.34
CA VAL A 107 2.00 -10.61 -13.72
C VAL A 107 2.34 -12.08 -13.89
N ASN A 108 3.50 -12.52 -13.41
CA ASN A 108 3.94 -13.91 -13.53
C ASN A 108 2.98 -14.85 -12.79
N ILE A 109 2.52 -14.47 -11.61
CA ILE A 109 1.58 -15.28 -10.84
C ILE A 109 0.24 -15.40 -11.58
N ILE A 110 -0.26 -14.31 -12.13
CA ILE A 110 -1.51 -14.31 -12.89
C ILE A 110 -1.39 -15.22 -14.10
N LEU A 111 -0.28 -15.15 -14.83
CA LEU A 111 -0.07 -15.98 -16.02
C LEU A 111 -0.01 -17.46 -15.67
N GLN A 112 0.64 -17.81 -14.55
CA GLN A 112 0.69 -19.19 -14.09
C GLN A 112 -0.70 -19.72 -13.75
N GLN A 113 -1.51 -18.91 -13.09
CA GLN A 113 -2.88 -19.31 -12.76
C GLN A 113 -3.74 -19.48 -14.01
N GLY A 114 -3.55 -18.61 -15.00
CA GLY A 114 -4.23 -18.72 -16.27
C GLY A 114 -3.91 -20.04 -16.98
N GLU A 115 -2.66 -20.47 -16.93
CA GLU A 115 -2.24 -21.73 -17.50
C GLU A 115 -2.86 -22.93 -16.77
N GLN A 116 -2.98 -22.85 -15.45
CA GLN A 116 -3.56 -23.91 -14.64
C GLN A 116 -5.06 -24.07 -14.85
N THR A 117 -5.74 -23.00 -15.22
CA THR A 117 -7.19 -23.02 -15.42
C THR A 117 -7.58 -23.27 -16.86
N ALA A 118 -6.64 -23.28 -17.76
CA ALA A 118 -6.91 -23.53 -19.18
C ALA A 118 -7.05 -25.07 -19.48
#